data_675215ecc49878148374987e2b3ceae1
#
_entry.id   675215ecc49878148374987e2b3ceae1
#
_cell.length_a   1.000
_cell.length_b   1.000
_cell.length_c   1.000
_cell.angle_alpha   90.00
_cell.angle_beta   90.00
_cell.angle_gamma   90.00
#
_symmetry.space_group_name_H-M   'P 1'
#
loop_
_entity.id
_entity.type
_entity.pdbx_description
1 polymer ?
#
loop_
_entity_poly.entity_id
_entity_poly.type
_entity_poly.pdbx_seq_one_letter_code
_entity_poly.pdbx_strand_id
1 'polypeptide(L)'
;GPTGCGKTEISRRLAKLANAPFVKVEATKFTEVGYVGRDVEQIVRDLVEISITKTKIQMGQEVKAKAEKNAEERILDVLVSKSSTPATRDNFRKKLRSGELNDNEVEIPVSANANLSLPTMDIPGMPGSQMGMINLGDVFGKGFGNQKKMKKMSVKDSHAYLLNEETDKLLDKDKINSRALDDVEQNGIVFIDEIDKITSRADRSGADVSR
;
A
#
# COMPACT_ATOMS: atom_id res chain seq x y z
N GLY A 1 3.60 10.78 -33.03
CA GLY A 1 3.23 9.61 -33.84
C GLY A 1 1.71 9.43 -33.87
N PRO A 2 1.15 8.69 -34.84
CA PRO A 2 -0.30 8.56 -34.98
C PRO A 2 -0.96 7.97 -33.75
N THR A 3 -2.25 8.26 -33.54
CA THR A 3 -3.07 7.77 -32.45
C THR A 3 -3.25 6.24 -32.60
N GLY A 4 -3.24 5.49 -31.49
CA GLY A 4 -3.46 4.04 -31.51
C GLY A 4 -2.23 3.16 -31.71
N CYS A 5 -1.02 3.72 -31.86
CA CYS A 5 0.23 2.95 -32.07
C CYS A 5 0.79 2.23 -30.84
N GLY A 6 0.05 2.16 -29.73
CA GLY A 6 0.52 1.48 -28.52
C GLY A 6 1.64 2.21 -27.75
N LYS A 7 1.90 3.49 -28.02
CA LYS A 7 2.97 4.27 -27.36
C LYS A 7 2.94 4.17 -25.84
N THR A 8 1.77 4.36 -25.24
CA THR A 8 1.57 4.26 -23.78
C THR A 8 1.89 2.87 -23.25
N GLU A 9 1.47 1.83 -23.97
CA GLU A 9 1.69 0.45 -23.54
C GLU A 9 3.18 0.06 -23.64
N ILE A 10 3.85 0.51 -24.68
CA ILE A 10 5.31 0.32 -24.83
C ILE A 10 6.04 1.01 -23.68
N SER A 11 5.72 2.27 -23.39
CA SER A 11 6.34 3.01 -22.29
C SER A 11 6.12 2.34 -20.93
N ARG A 12 4.90 1.86 -20.67
CA ARG A 12 4.57 1.13 -19.45
C ARG A 12 5.37 -0.18 -19.32
N ARG A 13 5.48 -0.93 -20.41
CA ARG A 13 6.26 -2.18 -20.43
C ARG A 13 7.74 -1.94 -20.24
N LEU A 14 8.29 -0.90 -20.86
CA LEU A 14 9.69 -0.51 -20.64
C LEU A 14 9.95 -0.11 -19.19
N ALA A 15 9.09 0.69 -18.59
CA ALA A 15 9.19 1.06 -17.19
C ALA A 15 9.12 -0.18 -16.27
N LYS A 16 8.22 -1.14 -16.57
CA LYS A 16 8.12 -2.39 -15.83
C LYS A 16 9.37 -3.26 -15.98
N LEU A 17 9.95 -3.34 -17.17
CA LEU A 17 11.21 -4.07 -17.40
C LEU A 17 12.39 -3.44 -16.67
N ALA A 18 12.46 -2.11 -16.65
CA ALA A 18 13.46 -1.36 -15.90
C ALA A 18 13.17 -1.31 -14.39
N ASN A 19 12.05 -1.90 -13.93
CA ASN A 19 11.58 -1.78 -12.55
C ASN A 19 11.52 -0.33 -12.05
N ALA A 20 11.17 0.61 -12.93
CA ALA A 20 11.10 2.05 -12.69
C ALA A 20 9.73 2.49 -12.19
N PRO A 21 9.62 3.46 -11.28
CA PRO A 21 8.36 4.13 -10.98
C PRO A 21 7.80 4.78 -12.26
N PHE A 22 6.51 4.59 -12.53
CA PHE A 22 5.90 5.07 -13.77
C PHE A 22 4.53 5.69 -13.49
N VAL A 23 4.32 6.89 -14.01
CA VAL A 23 3.00 7.54 -14.02
C VAL A 23 2.65 7.99 -15.45
N LYS A 24 1.40 7.77 -15.83
CA LYS A 24 0.83 8.33 -17.06
C LYS A 24 -0.09 9.49 -16.73
N VAL A 25 0.10 10.61 -17.40
CA VAL A 25 -0.75 11.79 -17.30
C VAL A 25 -1.21 12.24 -18.67
N GLU A 26 -2.41 12.83 -18.74
CA GLU A 26 -2.91 13.50 -19.92
C GLU A 26 -2.71 15.00 -19.76
N ALA A 27 -1.96 15.63 -20.69
CA ALA A 27 -1.60 17.04 -20.58
C ALA A 27 -2.83 17.96 -20.44
N THR A 28 -3.96 17.57 -21.06
CA THR A 28 -5.22 18.34 -21.02
C THR A 28 -5.89 18.39 -19.65
N LYS A 29 -5.49 17.54 -18.70
CA LYS A 29 -6.01 17.55 -17.31
C LYS A 29 -5.29 18.54 -16.40
N PHE A 30 -4.18 19.07 -16.86
CA PHE A 30 -3.39 20.06 -16.14
C PHE A 30 -3.61 21.41 -16.80
N THR A 31 -4.06 22.40 -16.03
CA THR A 31 -4.30 23.75 -16.52
C THR A 31 -3.41 24.74 -15.79
N GLU A 32 -3.10 25.84 -16.49
CA GLU A 32 -2.40 26.97 -15.88
C GLU A 32 -3.18 27.53 -14.68
N VAL A 33 -2.43 28.19 -13.79
CA VAL A 33 -2.86 28.71 -12.49
C VAL A 33 -4.20 29.46 -12.60
N GLY A 34 -5.22 28.97 -11.87
CA GLY A 34 -6.53 29.66 -11.72
C GLY A 34 -7.72 28.94 -12.36
N TYR A 35 -7.56 27.85 -13.08
CA TYR A 35 -8.65 27.03 -13.61
C TYR A 35 -8.75 25.67 -12.91
N VAL A 36 -9.96 25.07 -12.90
CA VAL A 36 -10.26 23.76 -12.29
C VAL A 36 -9.45 22.67 -13.03
N GLY A 37 -8.25 22.40 -12.58
CA GLY A 37 -7.37 21.36 -13.09
C GLY A 37 -6.47 20.82 -11.99
N ARG A 38 -5.86 19.65 -12.22
CA ARG A 38 -4.88 19.10 -11.30
C ARG A 38 -3.61 19.94 -11.34
N ASP A 39 -3.03 20.18 -10.17
CA ASP A 39 -1.72 20.80 -10.03
C ASP A 39 -0.64 19.90 -10.65
N VAL A 40 0.31 20.49 -11.38
CA VAL A 40 1.44 19.77 -11.98
C VAL A 40 2.27 19.05 -10.92
N GLU A 41 2.38 19.63 -9.72
CA GLU A 41 3.07 18.99 -8.59
C GLU A 41 2.42 17.66 -8.19
N GLN A 42 1.14 17.46 -8.46
CA GLN A 42 0.47 16.19 -8.19
C GLN A 42 1.09 15.02 -8.96
N ILE A 43 1.67 15.27 -10.14
CA ILE A 43 2.36 14.24 -10.94
C ILE A 43 3.54 13.65 -10.15
N VAL A 44 4.32 14.53 -9.52
CA VAL A 44 5.48 14.11 -8.72
C VAL A 44 5.03 13.38 -7.47
N ARG A 45 3.98 13.87 -6.80
CA ARG A 45 3.41 13.20 -5.61
C ARG A 45 2.92 11.80 -5.94
N ASP A 46 2.17 11.64 -7.03
CA ASP A 46 1.67 10.34 -7.48
C ASP A 46 2.84 9.37 -7.80
N LEU A 47 3.91 9.88 -8.42
CA LEU A 47 5.10 9.10 -8.74
C LEU A 47 5.83 8.64 -7.48
N VAL A 48 5.97 9.52 -6.49
CA VAL A 48 6.57 9.20 -5.18
C VAL A 48 5.73 8.15 -4.43
N GLU A 49 4.40 8.25 -4.41
CA GLU A 49 3.53 7.26 -3.78
C GLU A 49 3.66 5.87 -4.42
N ILE A 50 3.76 5.82 -5.76
CA ILE A 50 4.02 4.57 -6.49
C ILE A 50 5.37 3.98 -6.06
N SER A 51 6.40 4.81 -5.96
CA SER A 51 7.73 4.36 -5.55
C SER A 51 7.75 3.89 -4.09
N ILE A 52 7.11 4.60 -3.17
CA ILE A 52 6.98 4.18 -1.76
C ILE A 52 6.33 2.80 -1.67
N THR A 53 5.21 2.60 -2.38
CA THR A 53 4.50 1.32 -2.41
C THR A 53 5.40 0.19 -2.94
N LYS A 54 6.09 0.42 -4.04
CA LYS A 54 7.04 -0.51 -4.65
C LYS A 54 8.19 -0.84 -3.69
N THR A 55 8.81 0.17 -3.09
CA THR A 55 9.92 0.03 -2.15
C THR A 55 9.49 -0.74 -0.90
N LYS A 56 8.29 -0.45 -0.37
CA LYS A 56 7.73 -1.20 0.77
C LYS A 56 7.59 -2.69 0.45
N ILE A 57 7.10 -3.04 -0.74
CA ILE A 57 6.97 -4.44 -1.18
C ILE A 57 8.34 -5.11 -1.27
N GLN A 58 9.34 -4.44 -1.87
CA GLN A 58 10.69 -4.99 -2.02
C GLN A 58 11.36 -5.21 -0.67
N MET A 59 11.36 -4.20 0.20
CA MET A 59 11.93 -4.31 1.54
C MET A 59 11.18 -5.32 2.41
N GLY A 60 9.85 -5.46 2.21
CA GLY A 60 9.06 -6.49 2.87
C GLY A 60 9.53 -7.90 2.49
N GLN A 61 9.89 -8.14 1.22
CA GLN A 61 10.46 -9.42 0.79
C GLN A 61 11.83 -9.70 1.42
N GLU A 62 12.66 -8.66 1.59
CA GLU A 62 13.97 -8.78 2.23
C GLU A 62 13.86 -9.24 3.70
N VAL A 63 12.84 -8.78 4.42
CA VAL A 63 12.63 -9.11 5.84
C VAL A 63 11.71 -10.30 6.08
N LYS A 64 11.11 -10.86 5.03
CA LYS A 64 10.06 -11.88 5.10
C LYS A 64 10.46 -13.10 5.94
N ALA A 65 11.62 -13.67 5.71
CA ALA A 65 12.09 -14.86 6.44
C ALA A 65 12.20 -14.60 7.97
N LYS A 66 12.62 -13.39 8.36
CA LYS A 66 12.67 -12.99 9.76
C LYS A 66 11.28 -12.75 10.34
N ALA A 67 10.39 -12.12 9.56
CA ALA A 67 9.00 -11.90 9.95
C ALA A 67 8.25 -13.23 10.14
N GLU A 68 8.43 -14.19 9.23
CA GLU A 68 7.85 -15.54 9.34
C GLU A 68 8.30 -16.25 10.61
N LYS A 69 9.60 -16.21 10.90
CA LYS A 69 10.13 -16.80 12.14
C LYS A 69 9.52 -16.15 13.40
N ASN A 70 9.42 -14.83 13.43
CA ASN A 70 8.84 -14.11 14.54
C ASN A 70 7.34 -14.43 14.71
N ALA A 71 6.59 -14.47 13.61
CA ALA A 71 5.17 -14.82 13.62
C ALA A 71 4.94 -16.25 14.12
N GLU A 72 5.75 -17.22 13.63
CA GLU A 72 5.72 -18.61 14.11
C GLU A 72 5.96 -18.70 15.61
N GLU A 73 6.97 -18.01 16.15
CA GLU A 73 7.27 -18.02 17.58
C GLU A 73 6.11 -17.43 18.40
N ARG A 74 5.47 -16.36 17.93
CA ARG A 74 4.31 -15.75 18.60
C ARG A 74 3.10 -16.68 18.64
N ILE A 75 2.84 -17.44 17.57
CA ILE A 75 1.77 -18.45 17.55
C ILE A 75 2.10 -19.57 18.52
N LEU A 76 3.33 -20.05 18.53
CA LEU A 76 3.78 -21.08 19.49
C LEU A 76 3.63 -20.61 20.94
N ASP A 77 3.88 -19.33 21.23
CA ASP A 77 3.69 -18.76 22.58
C ASP A 77 2.23 -18.78 23.03
N VAL A 78 1.28 -18.76 22.09
CA VAL A 78 -0.16 -18.86 22.39
C VAL A 78 -0.62 -20.32 22.49
N LEU A 79 -0.11 -21.20 21.61
CA LEU A 79 -0.50 -22.62 21.57
C LEU A 79 0.12 -23.44 22.71
N VAL A 80 1.31 -23.05 23.16
CA VAL A 80 2.09 -23.83 24.10
C VAL A 80 2.51 -22.96 25.26
N SER A 81 2.28 -23.39 26.50
CA SER A 81 2.74 -22.66 27.69
C SER A 81 4.23 -22.38 27.63
N LYS A 82 4.65 -21.19 28.10
CA LYS A 82 6.07 -20.79 28.21
C LYS A 82 6.91 -21.75 29.07
N SER A 83 6.26 -22.51 29.96
CA SER A 83 6.89 -23.53 30.82
C SER A 83 7.05 -24.90 30.13
N SER A 84 6.64 -25.06 28.88
CA SER A 84 6.71 -26.33 28.17
C SER A 84 8.12 -26.69 27.77
N THR A 85 8.39 -28.02 27.67
CA THR A 85 9.70 -28.52 27.26
C THR A 85 10.03 -28.12 25.82
N PRO A 86 11.32 -27.96 25.48
CA PRO A 86 11.73 -27.71 24.09
C PRO A 86 11.19 -28.74 23.10
N ALA A 87 11.14 -30.02 23.51
CA ALA A 87 10.60 -31.10 22.68
C ALA A 87 9.11 -30.92 22.35
N THR A 88 8.30 -30.46 23.34
CA THR A 88 6.89 -30.16 23.12
C THR A 88 6.74 -28.99 22.13
N ARG A 89 7.52 -27.92 22.31
CA ARG A 89 7.50 -26.75 21.42
C ARG A 89 7.86 -27.13 19.98
N ASP A 90 8.87 -27.98 19.79
CA ASP A 90 9.29 -28.45 18.47
C ASP A 90 8.23 -29.34 17.80
N ASN A 91 7.51 -30.14 18.57
CA ASN A 91 6.39 -30.94 18.04
C ASN A 91 5.24 -30.04 17.56
N PHE A 92 4.86 -29.01 18.34
CA PHE A 92 3.86 -28.05 17.92
C PHE A 92 4.33 -27.22 16.70
N ARG A 93 5.62 -26.88 16.60
CA ARG A 93 6.18 -26.23 15.41
C ARG A 93 6.04 -27.09 14.15
N LYS A 94 6.30 -28.41 14.25
CA LYS A 94 6.11 -29.33 13.14
C LYS A 94 4.66 -29.41 12.71
N LYS A 95 3.72 -29.49 13.66
CA LYS A 95 2.28 -29.51 13.38
C LYS A 95 1.77 -28.19 12.79
N LEU A 96 2.31 -27.06 13.24
CA LEU A 96 2.00 -25.75 12.68
C LEU A 96 2.45 -25.67 11.20
N ARG A 97 3.65 -26.13 10.90
CA ARG A 97 4.21 -26.15 9.54
C ARG A 97 3.52 -27.17 8.62
N SER A 98 3.03 -28.28 9.15
CA SER A 98 2.25 -29.26 8.38
C SER A 98 0.83 -28.82 8.10
N GLY A 99 0.34 -27.76 8.79
CA GLY A 99 -1.04 -27.28 8.65
C GLY A 99 -2.06 -28.03 9.50
N GLU A 100 -1.65 -29.01 10.31
CA GLU A 100 -2.57 -29.78 11.18
C GLU A 100 -3.33 -28.90 12.17
N LEU A 101 -2.78 -27.74 12.52
CA LEU A 101 -3.36 -26.82 13.49
C LEU A 101 -4.13 -25.65 12.86
N ASN A 102 -4.27 -25.61 11.54
CA ASN A 102 -4.81 -24.46 10.81
C ASN A 102 -6.20 -24.03 11.28
N ASP A 103 -7.06 -24.98 11.58
CA ASP A 103 -8.45 -24.75 11.95
C ASP A 103 -8.65 -24.57 13.48
N ASN A 104 -7.59 -24.74 14.27
CA ASN A 104 -7.66 -24.50 15.70
C ASN A 104 -7.87 -23.01 15.97
N GLU A 105 -8.69 -22.71 16.99
CA GLU A 105 -8.91 -21.33 17.43
C GLU A 105 -7.85 -20.90 18.45
N VAL A 106 -7.34 -19.71 18.25
CA VAL A 106 -6.39 -19.05 19.15
C VAL A 106 -6.81 -17.61 19.44
N GLU A 107 -6.48 -17.12 20.62
CA GLU A 107 -6.66 -15.72 20.98
C GLU A 107 -5.32 -14.99 20.87
N ILE A 108 -5.26 -14.00 19.96
CA ILE A 108 -4.07 -13.18 19.78
C ILE A 108 -4.33 -11.71 20.10
N PRO A 109 -3.35 -11.00 20.66
CA PRO A 109 -3.45 -9.56 20.83
C PRO A 109 -3.33 -8.87 19.48
N VAL A 110 -4.39 -8.17 19.06
CA VAL A 110 -4.41 -7.35 17.84
C VAL A 110 -4.31 -5.87 18.20
N SER A 111 -3.54 -5.11 17.46
CA SER A 111 -3.46 -3.66 17.60
C SER A 111 -4.77 -3.02 17.15
N ALA A 112 -5.31 -2.08 17.94
CA ALA A 112 -6.57 -1.39 17.62
C ALA A 112 -6.50 -0.59 16.30
N ASN A 113 -5.30 -0.28 15.82
CA ASN A 113 -5.05 0.46 14.57
C ASN A 113 -4.84 -0.43 13.34
N ALA A 114 -5.00 -1.75 13.47
CA ALA A 114 -5.04 -2.61 12.29
C ALA A 114 -6.37 -2.36 11.59
N ASN A 115 -6.36 -1.49 10.56
CA ASN A 115 -7.41 -1.42 9.56
C ASN A 115 -7.54 -2.82 8.95
N LEU A 116 -8.39 -3.65 9.57
CA LEU A 116 -8.94 -4.78 8.87
C LEU A 116 -9.73 -4.19 7.71
N SER A 117 -9.16 -4.23 6.52
CA SER A 117 -9.94 -4.17 5.29
C SER A 117 -10.84 -5.40 5.29
N LEU A 118 -11.90 -5.34 6.09
CA LEU A 118 -13.04 -6.23 5.89
C LEU A 118 -13.59 -5.86 4.51
N PRO A 119 -13.83 -6.83 3.61
CA PRO A 119 -14.60 -6.53 2.43
C PRO A 119 -15.87 -5.84 2.90
N THR A 120 -16.11 -4.62 2.44
CA THR A 120 -17.34 -3.89 2.65
C THR A 120 -18.46 -4.77 2.11
N MET A 121 -19.19 -5.41 3.01
CA MET A 121 -20.48 -5.97 2.66
C MET A 121 -21.36 -4.78 2.34
N ASP A 122 -21.59 -4.55 1.05
CA ASP A 122 -22.67 -3.71 0.58
C ASP A 122 -23.98 -4.26 1.16
N ILE A 123 -24.51 -3.57 2.15
CA ILE A 123 -25.85 -3.84 2.65
C ILE A 123 -26.80 -3.20 1.65
N PRO A 124 -27.54 -3.97 0.83
CA PRO A 124 -28.51 -3.40 -0.09
C PRO A 124 -29.67 -2.81 0.72
N GLY A 125 -29.82 -1.51 0.74
CA GLY A 125 -31.03 -0.91 1.30
C GLY A 125 -30.93 0.45 2.00
N MET A 126 -29.78 1.11 1.99
CA MET A 126 -29.69 2.47 2.54
C MET A 126 -29.19 3.47 1.48
N PRO A 127 -30.08 4.19 0.79
CA PRO A 127 -29.67 5.26 -0.11
C PRO A 127 -29.29 6.49 0.70
N GLY A 128 -28.05 6.94 0.54
CA GLY A 128 -27.65 8.32 0.76
C GLY A 128 -27.26 8.71 2.18
N SER A 129 -26.08 8.33 2.63
CA SER A 129 -25.35 9.18 3.56
C SER A 129 -23.92 9.40 3.06
N GLN A 130 -23.75 10.45 2.28
CA GLN A 130 -22.50 11.18 2.18
C GLN A 130 -22.18 11.77 3.56
N MET A 131 -21.89 10.93 4.52
CA MET A 131 -21.23 11.34 5.74
C MET A 131 -19.77 11.02 5.54
N GLY A 132 -18.99 12.08 5.29
CA GLY A 132 -17.54 11.99 5.10
C GLY A 132 -16.95 11.05 6.12
N MET A 133 -16.03 10.22 5.67
CA MET A 133 -15.17 9.38 6.52
C MET A 133 -14.42 10.31 7.47
N ILE A 134 -15.10 10.73 8.55
CA ILE A 134 -14.42 11.20 9.74
C ILE A 134 -13.75 9.95 10.28
N ASN A 135 -12.44 9.88 10.11
CA ASN A 135 -11.62 8.83 10.67
C ASN A 135 -11.75 8.95 12.20
N LEU A 136 -12.73 8.24 12.77
CA LEU A 136 -12.96 8.22 14.21
C LEU A 136 -11.67 7.84 14.99
N GLY A 137 -10.73 7.17 14.31
CA GLY A 137 -9.40 6.87 14.83
C GLY A 137 -8.56 8.11 15.11
N ASP A 138 -8.68 9.17 14.32
CA ASP A 138 -7.91 10.42 14.51
C ASP A 138 -8.45 11.29 15.65
N VAL A 139 -9.76 11.23 15.91
CA VAL A 139 -10.38 12.00 16.99
C VAL A 139 -10.18 11.33 18.35
N PHE A 140 -10.14 10.01 18.42
CA PHE A 140 -9.92 9.25 19.66
C PHE A 140 -8.47 8.77 19.85
N GLY A 141 -7.60 8.90 18.84
CA GLY A 141 -6.25 8.31 18.82
C GLY A 141 -5.20 9.03 19.68
N LYS A 142 -5.46 10.22 20.20
CA LYS A 142 -4.48 10.96 21.01
C LYS A 142 -4.58 10.75 22.53
N GLY A 143 -5.55 9.98 23.03
CA GLY A 143 -5.79 9.83 24.45
C GLY A 143 -5.79 8.40 25.01
N PHE A 144 -5.88 7.37 24.19
CA PHE A 144 -5.91 5.98 24.65
C PHE A 144 -4.68 5.25 24.14
N GLY A 145 -3.74 5.02 25.04
CA GLY A 145 -2.56 4.20 24.81
C GLY A 145 -2.96 2.85 24.19
N ASN A 146 -2.09 2.36 23.36
CA ASN A 146 -2.04 1.13 22.57
C ASN A 146 -2.75 -0.07 23.24
N GLN A 147 -4.08 -0.04 23.37
CA GLN A 147 -4.86 -1.14 23.93
C GLN A 147 -4.92 -2.26 22.90
N LYS A 148 -4.12 -3.28 23.13
CA LYS A 148 -4.22 -4.54 22.39
C LYS A 148 -5.53 -5.21 22.79
N LYS A 149 -6.44 -5.41 21.84
CA LYS A 149 -7.65 -6.21 22.03
C LYS A 149 -7.33 -7.67 21.73
N MET A 150 -7.73 -8.57 22.61
CA MET A 150 -7.67 -10.00 22.32
C MET A 150 -8.73 -10.33 21.28
N LYS A 151 -8.35 -11.00 20.19
CA LYS A 151 -9.25 -11.43 19.14
C LYS A 151 -9.09 -12.93 18.93
N LYS A 152 -10.23 -13.65 18.89
CA LYS A 152 -10.30 -15.06 18.62
C LYS A 152 -10.36 -15.28 17.12
N MET A 153 -9.49 -16.13 16.59
CA MET A 153 -9.41 -16.45 15.17
C MET A 153 -8.72 -17.80 14.94
N SER A 154 -8.80 -18.33 13.71
CA SER A 154 -8.08 -19.57 13.36
C SER A 154 -6.56 -19.36 13.42
N VAL A 155 -5.79 -20.43 13.64
CA VAL A 155 -4.33 -20.42 13.57
C VAL A 155 -3.86 -19.91 12.20
N LYS A 156 -4.51 -20.34 11.12
CA LYS A 156 -4.21 -19.89 9.76
C LYS A 156 -4.33 -18.37 9.61
N ASP A 157 -5.46 -17.80 10.07
CA ASP A 157 -5.70 -16.36 9.98
C ASP A 157 -4.77 -15.58 10.92
N SER A 158 -4.50 -16.13 12.10
CA SER A 158 -3.57 -15.54 13.06
C SER A 158 -2.14 -15.48 12.52
N HIS A 159 -1.71 -16.50 11.77
CA HIS A 159 -0.41 -16.53 11.12
C HIS A 159 -0.29 -15.41 10.07
N ALA A 160 -1.28 -15.27 9.20
CA ALA A 160 -1.31 -14.21 8.19
C ALA A 160 -1.28 -12.81 8.83
N TYR A 161 -2.08 -12.61 9.88
CA TYR A 161 -2.12 -11.35 10.61
C TYR A 161 -0.77 -11.02 11.27
N LEU A 162 -0.21 -11.98 12.01
CA LEU A 162 1.06 -11.80 12.73
C LEU A 162 2.24 -11.62 11.78
N LEU A 163 2.23 -12.29 10.63
CA LEU A 163 3.26 -12.11 9.61
C LEU A 163 3.27 -10.67 9.07
N ASN A 164 2.09 -10.11 8.79
CA ASN A 164 1.98 -8.72 8.36
C ASN A 164 2.46 -7.75 9.44
N GLU A 165 2.03 -7.97 10.70
CA GLU A 165 2.46 -7.14 11.83
C GLU A 165 3.97 -7.19 12.06
N GLU A 166 4.59 -8.37 11.99
CA GLU A 166 6.04 -8.54 12.14
C GLU A 166 6.81 -7.96 10.95
N THR A 167 6.26 -8.06 9.73
CA THR A 167 6.83 -7.41 8.54
C THR A 167 6.82 -5.88 8.72
N ASP A 168 5.68 -5.30 9.10
CA ASP A 168 5.58 -3.85 9.32
C ASP A 168 6.50 -3.35 10.45
N LYS A 169 6.72 -4.15 11.49
CA LYS A 169 7.68 -3.82 12.57
C LYS A 169 9.14 -3.83 12.12
N LEU A 170 9.47 -4.70 11.17
CA LEU A 170 10.83 -4.82 10.64
C LEU A 170 11.14 -3.77 9.56
N LEU A 171 10.10 -3.12 9.02
CA LEU A 171 10.21 -2.06 8.04
C LEU A 171 10.45 -0.71 8.70
N ASP A 172 11.52 -0.06 8.29
CA ASP A 172 11.88 1.30 8.70
C ASP A 172 11.26 2.29 7.69
N LYS A 173 10.31 3.11 8.15
CA LYS A 173 9.61 4.08 7.29
C LYS A 173 10.54 5.13 6.70
N ASP A 174 11.54 5.58 7.44
CA ASP A 174 12.46 6.61 6.96
C ASP A 174 13.37 6.04 5.86
N LYS A 175 13.80 4.78 6.01
CA LYS A 175 14.54 4.08 4.95
C LYS A 175 13.68 3.82 3.71
N ILE A 176 12.40 3.47 3.87
CA ILE A 176 11.48 3.31 2.75
C ILE A 176 11.36 4.63 1.99
N ASN A 177 11.11 5.73 2.69
CA ASN A 177 10.92 7.04 2.08
C ASN A 177 12.20 7.52 1.37
N SER A 178 13.35 7.41 2.01
CA SER A 178 14.64 7.80 1.40
C SER A 178 14.91 6.99 0.13
N ARG A 179 14.78 5.65 0.19
CA ARG A 179 15.02 4.78 -0.97
C ARG A 179 14.00 5.00 -2.09
N ALA A 180 12.74 5.33 -1.73
CA ALA A 180 11.70 5.64 -2.71
C ALA A 180 11.96 6.98 -3.41
N LEU A 181 12.43 7.99 -2.70
CA LEU A 181 12.81 9.27 -3.29
C LEU A 181 14.00 9.11 -4.22
N ASP A 182 15.03 8.42 -3.79
CA ASP A 182 16.20 8.12 -4.63
C ASP A 182 15.79 7.39 -5.92
N ASP A 183 14.86 6.42 -5.82
CA ASP A 183 14.36 5.67 -6.99
C ASP A 183 13.55 6.57 -7.94
N VAL A 184 12.78 7.51 -7.42
CA VAL A 184 12.06 8.51 -8.25
C VAL A 184 13.02 9.44 -8.94
N GLU A 185 14.02 9.97 -8.24
CA GLU A 185 14.99 10.90 -8.79
C GLU A 185 15.86 10.28 -9.88
N GLN A 186 16.26 9.01 -9.69
CA GLN A 186 17.17 8.34 -10.62
C GLN A 186 16.45 7.61 -11.75
N ASN A 187 15.27 7.05 -11.50
CA ASN A 187 14.61 6.08 -12.39
C ASN A 187 13.16 6.45 -12.72
N GLY A 188 12.59 7.49 -12.10
CA GLY A 188 11.18 7.87 -12.28
C GLY A 188 10.85 8.23 -13.73
N ILE A 189 9.75 7.71 -14.25
CA ILE A 189 9.28 7.94 -15.61
C ILE A 189 7.90 8.56 -15.57
N VAL A 190 7.77 9.77 -16.13
CA VAL A 190 6.49 10.44 -16.39
C VAL A 190 6.19 10.36 -17.89
N PHE A 191 5.08 9.72 -18.25
CA PHE A 191 4.59 9.69 -19.61
C PHE A 191 3.48 10.73 -19.77
N ILE A 192 3.73 11.75 -20.59
CA ILE A 192 2.77 12.81 -20.87
C ILE A 192 2.11 12.53 -22.21
N ASP A 193 0.80 12.29 -22.20
CA ASP A 193 -0.03 12.06 -23.38
C ASP A 193 -0.77 13.33 -23.79
N GLU A 194 -1.17 13.44 -25.05
CA GLU A 194 -2.01 14.53 -25.61
C GLU A 194 -1.38 15.94 -25.49
N ILE A 195 -0.06 16.05 -25.47
CA ILE A 195 0.63 17.34 -25.35
C ILE A 195 0.34 18.28 -26.54
N ASP A 196 0.07 17.74 -27.72
CA ASP A 196 -0.33 18.47 -28.91
C ASP A 196 -1.66 19.22 -28.75
N LYS A 197 -2.56 18.75 -27.91
CA LYS A 197 -3.84 19.40 -27.65
C LYS A 197 -3.73 20.69 -26.85
N ILE A 198 -2.69 20.84 -26.04
CA ILE A 198 -2.47 22.08 -25.29
C ILE A 198 -1.69 23.11 -26.10
N THR A 199 -0.76 22.69 -26.97
CA THR A 199 0.00 23.59 -27.84
C THR A 199 -0.88 24.23 -28.92
N SER A 200 -1.82 23.51 -29.49
CA SER A 200 -2.75 24.02 -30.51
C SER A 200 -3.80 25.03 -29.96
N ARG A 201 -4.01 25.07 -28.66
CA ARG A 201 -4.87 26.10 -28.02
C ARG A 201 -4.13 27.44 -27.85
N ALA A 202 -2.85 27.42 -27.59
CA ALA A 202 -2.03 28.63 -27.45
C ALA A 202 -1.99 29.44 -28.77
N ASP A 203 -1.92 28.75 -29.92
CA ASP A 203 -1.91 29.40 -31.25
C ASP A 203 -3.24 30.07 -31.62
N ARG A 204 -4.37 29.61 -31.05
CA ARG A 204 -5.70 30.18 -31.31
C ARG A 204 -6.03 31.40 -30.46
N SER A 205 -5.40 31.57 -29.31
CA SER A 205 -5.63 32.73 -28.43
C SER A 205 -4.77 33.94 -28.80
N GLY A 206 -3.80 33.80 -29.69
CA GLY A 206 -2.92 34.87 -30.16
C GLY A 206 -3.36 35.59 -31.43
N ALA A 207 -4.46 35.19 -32.08
CA ALA A 207 -4.82 35.67 -33.44
C ALA A 207 -6.00 36.64 -33.47
N ASP A 208 -6.50 37.17 -32.34
CA ASP A 208 -7.69 38.03 -32.38
C ASP A 208 -7.57 39.30 -31.52
N VAL A 209 -6.49 40.07 -31.72
CA VAL A 209 -6.43 41.47 -31.29
C VAL A 209 -5.87 42.31 -32.45
N SER A 210 -6.67 42.45 -33.52
CA SER A 210 -6.46 43.52 -34.51
C SER A 210 -7.74 43.72 -35.29
N ARG A 211 -8.69 44.46 -34.72
CA ARG A 211 -9.57 45.38 -35.46
C ARG A 211 -10.30 46.31 -34.49
#